data_56b0a8a31b8289d2f4768f88856a4a57
#
_entry.id   56b0a8a31b8289d2f4768f88856a4a57
#
_cell.length_a   1.000
_cell.length_b   1.000
_cell.length_c   1.000
_cell.angle_alpha   90.00
_cell.angle_beta   90.00
_cell.angle_gamma   90.00
#
_symmetry.space_group_name_H-M   'P 1'
#
loop_
_entity.id
_entity.type
_entity.pdbx_description
1 polymer ?
#
loop_
_entity_poly.entity_id
_entity_poly.type
_entity_poly.pdbx_seq_one_letter_code
_entity_poly.pdbx_strand_id
1 'polypeptide(L)'
;DGLMELTLRLEPRGKASLDRLYVDIPVRPEIATLFHAVGEGIRSNPAGAVPDGEGVVWHSRLLPQPTIDNFLAYLWVGGEERGICYAADWDRGWTHCEERDAVELIRESDAVTIRLNLINGPLVLDGTREIDFALMASPAKRMPPDWREWTLRGPHPGDSIFNILWGWSWGNHYGWAGRYPVNQSFDLIDAIMKTRETGEI
;
A
#
# COMPACT_ATOMS: atom_id res chain seq x y z
N ASP A 1 -1.01 14.61 -6.46
CA ASP A 1 -0.62 13.74 -5.36
C ASP A 1 0.08 12.46 -5.80
N GLY A 2 0.04 12.09 -7.09
CA GLY A 2 0.76 10.95 -7.66
C GLY A 2 -0.01 9.63 -7.66
N LEU A 3 -1.23 9.60 -7.19
CA LEU A 3 -2.13 8.45 -7.34
C LEU A 3 -2.70 8.42 -8.77
N MET A 4 -2.61 7.26 -9.39
CA MET A 4 -3.23 6.96 -10.68
C MET A 4 -4.30 5.90 -10.47
N GLU A 5 -5.55 6.26 -10.67
CA GLU A 5 -6.66 5.32 -10.71
C GLU A 5 -6.80 4.78 -12.14
N LEU A 6 -6.93 3.48 -12.26
CA LEU A 6 -6.94 2.74 -13.50
C LEU A 6 -8.19 1.85 -13.54
N THR A 7 -8.95 1.96 -14.62
CA THR A 7 -10.06 1.05 -14.93
C THR A 7 -9.73 0.26 -16.17
N LEU A 8 -9.57 -1.05 -16.01
CA LEU A 8 -9.45 -1.97 -17.14
C LEU A 8 -10.84 -2.42 -17.56
N ARG A 9 -11.22 -2.06 -18.77
CA ARG A 9 -12.52 -2.42 -19.33
C ARG A 9 -12.41 -3.47 -20.41
N LEU A 10 -13.04 -4.62 -20.19
CA LEU A 10 -13.10 -5.73 -21.13
C LEU A 10 -14.45 -5.69 -21.87
N GLU A 11 -14.39 -5.53 -23.18
CA GLU A 11 -15.58 -5.49 -24.05
C GLU A 11 -15.53 -6.64 -25.06
N PRO A 12 -16.19 -7.78 -24.79
CA PRO A 12 -16.19 -8.89 -25.72
C PRO A 12 -17.06 -8.57 -26.94
N ARG A 13 -16.59 -8.92 -28.14
CA ARG A 13 -17.36 -8.82 -29.38
C ARG A 13 -18.38 -9.96 -29.57
N GLY A 14 -18.81 -10.57 -28.48
CA GLY A 14 -19.63 -11.75 -28.37
C GLY A 14 -19.15 -12.56 -27.19
N LYS A 15 -19.72 -13.76 -26.99
CA LYS A 15 -19.32 -14.62 -25.90
C LYS A 15 -17.85 -15.04 -26.05
N ALA A 16 -17.00 -14.71 -25.09
CA ALA A 16 -15.57 -14.99 -25.09
C ALA A 16 -15.18 -15.79 -23.85
N SER A 17 -14.26 -16.73 -23.98
CA SER A 17 -13.70 -17.46 -22.86
C SER A 17 -12.29 -17.00 -22.56
N LEU A 18 -12.02 -16.72 -21.30
CA LEU A 18 -10.71 -16.38 -20.77
C LEU A 18 -10.36 -17.37 -19.63
N ASP A 19 -9.12 -17.75 -19.54
CA ASP A 19 -8.60 -18.52 -18.40
C ASP A 19 -7.64 -17.68 -17.54
N ARG A 20 -6.97 -16.72 -18.17
CA ARG A 20 -5.99 -15.87 -17.49
C ARG A 20 -5.90 -14.49 -18.11
N LEU A 21 -5.87 -13.48 -17.24
CA LEU A 21 -5.53 -12.10 -17.57
C LEU A 21 -4.72 -11.52 -16.42
N TYR A 22 -3.58 -10.95 -16.72
CA TYR A 22 -2.73 -10.32 -15.70
C TYR A 22 -2.15 -9.00 -16.19
N VAL A 23 -1.74 -8.18 -15.23
CA VAL A 23 -0.99 -6.95 -15.43
C VAL A 23 0.37 -7.10 -14.76
N ASP A 24 1.43 -6.86 -15.51
CA ASP A 24 2.80 -6.83 -15.02
C ASP A 24 3.27 -5.39 -14.84
N ILE A 25 3.83 -5.10 -13.67
CA ILE A 25 4.39 -3.80 -13.29
C ILE A 25 5.87 -4.02 -12.98
N PRO A 26 6.75 -3.87 -13.97
CA PRO A 26 8.19 -4.08 -13.76
C PRO A 26 8.82 -2.93 -13.00
N VAL A 27 9.61 -3.26 -12.00
CA VAL A 27 10.42 -2.34 -11.19
C VAL A 27 11.89 -2.70 -11.39
N ARG A 28 12.74 -1.70 -11.63
CA ARG A 28 14.18 -1.93 -11.79
C ARG A 28 14.78 -2.59 -10.56
N PRO A 29 15.67 -3.59 -10.71
CA PRO A 29 16.20 -4.37 -9.58
C PRO A 29 16.91 -3.51 -8.53
N GLU A 30 17.62 -2.47 -8.96
CA GLU A 30 18.33 -1.55 -8.08
C GLU A 30 17.40 -0.70 -7.21
N ILE A 31 16.11 -0.61 -7.57
CA ILE A 31 15.07 0.06 -6.79
C ILE A 31 14.29 -0.95 -5.95
N ALA A 32 14.01 -2.10 -6.51
CA ALA A 32 13.16 -3.14 -5.91
C ALA A 32 13.92 -3.97 -4.86
N THR A 33 14.42 -3.32 -3.81
CA THR A 33 15.17 -3.96 -2.74
C THR A 33 14.32 -4.35 -1.55
N LEU A 34 13.19 -3.66 -1.36
CA LEU A 34 12.25 -3.86 -0.26
C LEU A 34 10.83 -4.06 -0.77
N PHE A 35 10.01 -4.74 0.01
CA PHE A 35 8.58 -4.84 -0.25
C PHE A 35 7.77 -4.76 1.04
N HIS A 36 6.51 -4.39 0.90
CA HIS A 36 5.51 -4.40 1.97
C HIS A 36 4.16 -4.81 1.39
N ALA A 37 3.60 -5.90 1.87
CA ALA A 37 2.27 -6.36 1.53
C ALA A 37 1.32 -6.21 2.72
N VAL A 38 0.07 -5.82 2.47
CA VAL A 38 -0.94 -5.65 3.51
C VAL A 38 -2.02 -6.71 3.31
N GLY A 39 -2.03 -7.66 4.24
CA GLY A 39 -3.09 -8.64 4.37
C GLY A 39 -4.19 -8.20 5.35
N GLU A 40 -4.98 -9.13 5.83
CA GLU A 40 -5.94 -8.87 6.87
C GLU A 40 -5.23 -8.71 8.22
N GLY A 41 -5.34 -7.54 8.83
CA GLY A 41 -4.79 -7.23 10.15
C GLY A 41 -3.39 -6.61 10.13
N ILE A 42 -3.24 -5.53 10.88
CA ILE A 42 -2.05 -4.67 10.93
C ILE A 42 -0.79 -5.41 11.45
N ARG A 43 -0.94 -6.51 12.18
CA ARG A 43 0.16 -7.19 12.89
C ARG A 43 0.86 -8.27 12.08
N SER A 44 0.34 -8.63 10.94
CA SER A 44 0.79 -9.78 10.16
C SER A 44 1.22 -9.41 8.74
N ASN A 45 1.50 -8.14 8.51
CA ASN A 45 1.88 -7.67 7.19
C ASN A 45 3.36 -8.00 6.92
N PRO A 46 3.68 -8.80 5.91
CA PRO A 46 5.06 -9.05 5.55
C PRO A 46 5.70 -7.77 4.99
N ALA A 47 6.85 -7.43 5.53
CA ALA A 47 7.67 -6.32 5.07
C ALA A 47 9.15 -6.67 5.26
N GLY A 48 9.99 -6.22 4.35
CA GLY A 48 11.43 -6.44 4.42
C GLY A 48 12.09 -6.48 3.06
N ALA A 49 13.23 -7.15 2.96
CA ALA A 49 13.91 -7.34 1.68
C ALA A 49 13.04 -8.17 0.72
N VAL A 50 13.04 -7.77 -0.55
CA VAL A 50 12.48 -8.64 -1.60
C VAL A 50 13.29 -9.93 -1.61
N PRO A 51 12.66 -11.11 -1.49
CA PRO A 51 13.39 -12.36 -1.37
C PRO A 51 14.35 -12.60 -2.55
N ASP A 52 15.47 -13.26 -2.28
CA ASP A 52 16.42 -13.68 -3.29
C ASP A 52 15.86 -14.85 -4.11
N GLY A 53 16.48 -15.09 -5.27
CA GLY A 53 16.10 -16.17 -6.17
C GLY A 53 15.73 -15.67 -7.55
N GLU A 54 15.18 -16.54 -8.38
CA GLU A 54 14.72 -16.29 -9.74
C GLU A 54 13.29 -16.86 -9.90
N GLY A 55 12.47 -16.22 -10.72
CA GLY A 55 11.06 -16.56 -10.88
C GLY A 55 10.19 -15.93 -9.78
N VAL A 56 9.12 -16.63 -9.38
CA VAL A 56 8.22 -16.17 -8.32
C VAL A 56 8.91 -16.28 -6.96
N VAL A 57 9.32 -15.15 -6.39
CA VAL A 57 10.04 -15.07 -5.11
C VAL A 57 9.12 -14.78 -3.93
N TRP A 58 7.93 -14.24 -4.19
CA TRP A 58 6.89 -14.03 -3.19
C TRP A 58 5.50 -14.05 -3.86
N HIS A 59 4.46 -14.44 -3.13
CA HIS A 59 3.09 -14.47 -3.62
C HIS A 59 2.05 -14.31 -2.50
N SER A 60 0.83 -13.89 -2.86
CA SER A 60 -0.23 -13.53 -1.92
C SER A 60 -0.67 -14.65 -0.97
N ARG A 61 -0.58 -15.94 -1.36
CA ARG A 61 -0.90 -17.09 -0.48
C ARG A 61 0.11 -17.29 0.66
N LEU A 62 1.25 -16.59 0.65
CA LEU A 62 2.20 -16.61 1.78
C LEU A 62 1.78 -15.65 2.91
N LEU A 63 0.70 -14.89 2.74
CA LEU A 63 0.17 -14.07 3.83
C LEU A 63 -0.25 -14.95 5.00
N PRO A 64 0.10 -14.58 6.24
CA PRO A 64 -0.26 -15.34 7.44
C PRO A 64 -1.77 -15.49 7.64
N GLN A 65 -2.53 -14.52 7.18
CA GLN A 65 -3.98 -14.53 7.12
C GLN A 65 -4.37 -14.05 5.72
N PRO A 66 -4.51 -14.96 4.77
CA PRO A 66 -4.95 -14.60 3.44
C PRO A 66 -6.36 -14.02 3.53
N THR A 67 -6.56 -12.95 2.80
CA THR A 67 -7.90 -12.44 2.52
C THR A 67 -8.71 -13.48 1.75
N ILE A 68 -10.01 -13.27 1.64
CA ILE A 68 -10.87 -14.12 0.81
C ILE A 68 -10.25 -14.25 -0.58
N ASP A 69 -10.08 -15.47 -1.06
CA ASP A 69 -9.55 -15.79 -2.39
C ASP A 69 -8.14 -15.25 -2.67
N ASN A 70 -7.32 -15.09 -1.64
CA ASN A 70 -5.94 -14.56 -1.74
C ASN A 70 -5.85 -13.13 -2.30
N PHE A 71 -6.96 -12.40 -2.37
CA PHE A 71 -6.96 -11.01 -2.80
C PHE A 71 -6.05 -10.18 -1.90
N LEU A 72 -5.22 -9.36 -2.51
CA LEU A 72 -4.31 -8.46 -1.82
C LEU A 72 -4.67 -7.02 -2.18
N ALA A 73 -5.09 -6.25 -1.19
CA ALA A 73 -5.52 -4.86 -1.38
C ALA A 73 -4.37 -3.88 -1.58
N TYR A 74 -3.15 -4.23 -1.15
CA TYR A 74 -2.00 -3.33 -1.20
C TYR A 74 -0.69 -4.09 -1.27
N LEU A 75 0.16 -3.69 -2.20
CA LEU A 75 1.55 -4.14 -2.28
C LEU A 75 2.44 -2.96 -2.71
N TRP A 76 3.45 -2.68 -1.92
CA TRP A 76 4.50 -1.73 -2.25
C TRP A 76 5.81 -2.46 -2.52
N VAL A 77 6.53 -2.02 -3.56
CA VAL A 77 7.89 -2.47 -3.89
C VAL A 77 8.76 -1.25 -4.14
N GLY A 78 9.93 -1.22 -3.54
CA GLY A 78 10.82 -0.09 -3.68
C GLY A 78 12.12 -0.24 -2.92
N GLY A 79 12.76 0.86 -2.69
CA GLY A 79 13.94 1.01 -1.85
C GLY A 79 13.73 2.14 -0.85
N GLU A 80 14.80 2.56 -0.19
CA GLU A 80 14.72 3.60 0.85
C GLU A 80 14.22 4.96 0.33
N GLU A 81 14.42 5.26 -0.95
CA GLU A 81 14.14 6.58 -1.50
C GLU A 81 12.94 6.63 -2.43
N ARG A 82 12.58 5.52 -3.04
CA ARG A 82 11.51 5.47 -4.04
C ARG A 82 10.95 4.06 -4.22
N GLY A 83 9.74 4.02 -4.69
CA GLY A 83 9.05 2.77 -4.97
C GLY A 83 7.74 3.01 -5.71
N ILE A 84 7.01 1.95 -5.89
CA ILE A 84 5.67 1.96 -6.45
C ILE A 84 4.77 1.10 -5.58
N CYS A 85 3.55 1.55 -5.33
CA CYS A 85 2.53 0.72 -4.75
C CYS A 85 1.42 0.43 -5.76
N TYR A 86 0.89 -0.75 -5.66
CA TYR A 86 -0.40 -1.17 -6.13
C TYR A 86 -1.40 -1.08 -4.98
N ALA A 87 -2.61 -0.61 -5.26
CA ALA A 87 -3.72 -0.62 -4.32
C ALA A 87 -5.04 -0.91 -5.04
N ALA A 88 -5.96 -1.57 -4.36
CA ALA A 88 -7.34 -1.76 -4.81
C ALA A 88 -8.28 -1.77 -3.61
N ASP A 89 -9.39 -1.04 -3.71
CA ASP A 89 -10.38 -0.96 -2.63
C ASP A 89 -11.18 -2.25 -2.48
N TRP A 90 -11.33 -2.99 -3.56
CA TRP A 90 -12.10 -4.23 -3.66
C TRP A 90 -11.64 -5.11 -4.81
N ASP A 91 -12.11 -6.32 -4.82
CA ASP A 91 -11.84 -7.32 -5.86
C ASP A 91 -12.91 -7.37 -6.97
N ARG A 92 -13.76 -6.34 -7.07
CA ARG A 92 -14.81 -6.29 -8.05
C ARG A 92 -14.26 -6.40 -9.48
N GLY A 93 -14.78 -7.36 -10.21
CA GLY A 93 -14.31 -7.63 -11.57
C GLY A 93 -13.16 -8.63 -11.64
N TRP A 94 -12.50 -8.96 -10.53
CA TRP A 94 -11.50 -10.03 -10.49
C TRP A 94 -12.16 -11.42 -10.59
N THR A 95 -11.40 -12.41 -10.99
CA THR A 95 -11.79 -13.82 -10.91
C THR A 95 -10.66 -14.56 -10.20
N HIS A 96 -10.93 -14.98 -8.98
CA HIS A 96 -9.97 -15.66 -8.15
C HIS A 96 -9.97 -17.17 -8.39
N CYS A 97 -8.89 -17.80 -7.97
CA CYS A 97 -8.73 -19.23 -7.91
C CYS A 97 -7.97 -19.57 -6.63
N GLU A 98 -8.51 -20.45 -5.81
CA GLU A 98 -7.88 -20.86 -4.54
C GLU A 98 -6.50 -21.49 -4.74
N GLU A 99 -6.28 -22.10 -5.90
CA GLU A 99 -5.05 -22.82 -6.23
C GLU A 99 -3.98 -21.92 -6.85
N ARG A 100 -4.31 -20.66 -7.21
CA ARG A 100 -3.41 -19.73 -7.90
C ARG A 100 -3.29 -18.41 -7.12
N ASP A 101 -2.12 -17.79 -7.22
CA ASP A 101 -1.83 -16.54 -6.54
C ASP A 101 -2.53 -15.37 -7.21
N ALA A 102 -3.18 -14.50 -6.42
CA ALA A 102 -3.77 -13.28 -6.95
C ALA A 102 -2.72 -12.22 -7.26
N VAL A 103 -1.64 -12.17 -6.46
CA VAL A 103 -0.52 -11.25 -6.67
C VAL A 103 0.79 -11.99 -6.47
N GLU A 104 1.75 -11.74 -7.34
CA GLU A 104 3.08 -12.35 -7.33
C GLU A 104 4.18 -11.28 -7.43
N LEU A 105 5.31 -11.51 -6.77
CA LEU A 105 6.59 -10.86 -7.07
C LEU A 105 7.47 -11.82 -7.84
N ILE A 106 7.83 -11.42 -9.04
CA ILE A 106 8.64 -12.22 -9.97
C ILE A 106 9.98 -11.52 -10.15
N ARG A 107 11.07 -12.21 -9.80
CA ARG A 107 12.43 -11.67 -10.01
C ARG A 107 13.02 -12.27 -11.27
N GLU A 108 13.46 -11.38 -12.14
CA GLU A 108 14.22 -11.69 -13.34
C GLU A 108 15.56 -10.90 -13.31
N SER A 109 16.40 -11.14 -14.28
CA SER A 109 17.75 -10.50 -14.31
C SER A 109 17.68 -8.97 -14.40
N ASP A 110 16.66 -8.43 -15.03
CA ASP A 110 16.50 -7.00 -15.36
C ASP A 110 15.30 -6.32 -14.66
N ALA A 111 14.46 -7.08 -13.96
CA ALA A 111 13.29 -6.56 -13.26
C ALA A 111 12.90 -7.37 -12.02
N VAL A 112 12.23 -6.71 -11.09
CA VAL A 112 11.32 -7.32 -10.12
C VAL A 112 9.91 -6.88 -10.49
N THR A 113 9.10 -7.80 -10.93
CA THR A 113 7.77 -7.52 -11.46
C THR A 113 6.69 -7.80 -10.43
N ILE A 114 5.82 -6.82 -10.18
CA ILE A 114 4.55 -7.04 -9.50
C ILE A 114 3.58 -7.55 -10.55
N ARG A 115 3.11 -8.79 -10.42
CA ARG A 115 2.06 -9.36 -11.27
C ARG A 115 0.74 -9.38 -10.53
N LEU A 116 -0.27 -8.76 -11.15
CA LEU A 116 -1.66 -8.77 -10.70
C LEU A 116 -2.44 -9.75 -11.57
N ASN A 117 -2.84 -10.89 -11.04
CA ASN A 117 -3.61 -11.92 -11.74
C ASN A 117 -5.10 -11.58 -11.66
N LEU A 118 -5.58 -10.73 -12.54
CA LEU A 118 -6.94 -10.16 -12.53
C LEU A 118 -8.01 -11.20 -12.84
N ILE A 119 -7.76 -12.05 -13.83
CA ILE A 119 -8.56 -13.24 -14.13
C ILE A 119 -7.64 -14.44 -13.98
N ASN A 120 -7.92 -15.25 -13.00
CA ASN A 120 -7.03 -16.31 -12.57
C ASN A 120 -7.66 -17.71 -12.61
N GLY A 121 -8.75 -17.84 -13.36
CA GLY A 121 -9.47 -19.08 -13.58
C GLY A 121 -10.43 -18.97 -14.76
N PRO A 122 -11.08 -20.06 -15.15
CA PRO A 122 -11.99 -20.10 -16.29
C PRO A 122 -13.12 -19.07 -16.12
N LEU A 123 -13.25 -18.18 -17.08
CA LEU A 123 -14.26 -17.15 -17.12
C LEU A 123 -14.91 -17.10 -18.52
N VAL A 124 -16.22 -17.02 -18.55
CA VAL A 124 -16.98 -16.72 -19.77
C VAL A 124 -17.47 -15.28 -19.68
N LEU A 125 -16.96 -14.43 -20.57
CA LEU A 125 -17.42 -13.06 -20.75
C LEU A 125 -18.56 -13.05 -21.75
N ASP A 126 -19.73 -12.60 -21.30
CA ASP A 126 -20.92 -12.38 -22.12
C ASP A 126 -21.40 -10.92 -22.14
N GLY A 127 -20.70 -10.06 -21.41
CA GLY A 127 -20.91 -8.63 -21.29
C GLY A 127 -19.65 -7.87 -20.89
N THR A 128 -19.76 -6.55 -20.78
CA THR A 128 -18.66 -5.69 -20.34
C THR A 128 -18.29 -5.99 -18.90
N ARG A 129 -16.98 -6.05 -18.63
CA ARG A 129 -16.42 -6.23 -17.30
C ARG A 129 -15.38 -5.13 -17.01
N GLU A 130 -15.47 -4.53 -15.86
CA GLU A 130 -14.55 -3.50 -15.40
C GLU A 130 -13.80 -3.99 -14.16
N ILE A 131 -12.51 -3.67 -14.11
CA ILE A 131 -11.60 -4.01 -13.01
C ILE A 131 -10.86 -2.73 -12.66
N ASP A 132 -11.00 -2.29 -11.41
CA ASP A 132 -10.40 -1.06 -10.92
C ASP A 132 -9.22 -1.38 -10.02
N PHE A 133 -8.16 -0.61 -10.16
CA PHE A 133 -7.01 -0.61 -9.25
C PHE A 133 -6.26 0.72 -9.36
N ALA A 134 -5.36 0.97 -8.45
CA ALA A 134 -4.56 2.19 -8.44
C ALA A 134 -3.07 1.87 -8.37
N LEU A 135 -2.28 2.76 -8.94
CA LEU A 135 -0.83 2.79 -8.80
C LEU A 135 -0.41 4.13 -8.21
N MET A 136 0.56 4.12 -7.31
CA MET A 136 1.13 5.33 -6.76
C MET A 136 2.65 5.20 -6.64
N ALA A 137 3.37 6.14 -7.27
CA ALA A 137 4.80 6.24 -7.05
C ALA A 137 5.09 6.86 -5.68
N SER A 138 6.07 6.36 -4.97
CA SER A 138 6.57 6.94 -3.74
C SER A 138 8.01 7.44 -3.90
N PRO A 139 8.38 8.59 -3.28
CA PRO A 139 7.46 9.51 -2.62
C PRO A 139 6.54 10.20 -3.62
N ALA A 140 5.30 10.45 -3.22
CA ALA A 140 4.31 11.16 -4.05
C ALA A 140 4.73 12.61 -4.38
N LYS A 141 5.63 13.16 -3.58
CA LYS A 141 6.26 14.46 -3.78
C LYS A 141 7.77 14.31 -3.64
N ARG A 142 8.52 15.18 -4.32
CA ARG A 142 9.98 15.20 -4.17
C ARG A 142 10.34 15.42 -2.69
N MET A 143 11.14 14.52 -2.15
CA MET A 143 11.64 14.66 -0.79
C MET A 143 12.63 15.84 -0.72
N PRO A 144 12.56 16.68 0.33
CA PRO A 144 13.59 17.68 0.59
C PRO A 144 14.96 17.03 0.75
N PRO A 145 16.08 17.72 0.40
CA PRO A 145 17.41 17.15 0.51
C PRO A 145 17.80 16.70 1.92
N ASP A 146 17.23 17.35 2.93
CA ASP A 146 17.49 17.16 4.36
C ASP A 146 16.43 16.33 5.09
N TRP A 147 15.54 15.63 4.36
CA TRP A 147 14.41 14.92 4.96
C TRP A 147 14.80 13.89 6.03
N ARG A 148 16.01 13.34 5.97
CA ARG A 148 16.51 12.37 6.97
C ARG A 148 16.88 13.05 8.29
N GLU A 149 17.07 14.36 8.29
CA GLU A 149 17.25 15.15 9.49
C GLU A 149 15.91 15.47 10.18
N TRP A 150 14.81 15.27 9.47
CA TRP A 150 13.45 15.43 9.99
C TRP A 150 13.09 14.24 10.87
N THR A 151 13.48 14.30 12.11
CA THR A 151 13.19 13.22 13.06
C THR A 151 11.89 13.49 13.78
N LEU A 152 11.06 12.43 13.85
CA LEU A 152 9.94 12.39 14.76
C LEU A 152 10.52 12.01 16.13
N ARG A 153 10.68 12.98 17.00
CA ARG A 153 11.07 12.72 18.40
C ARG A 153 9.85 12.86 19.28
N GLY A 154 9.83 12.09 20.38
CA GLY A 154 8.86 12.26 21.44
C GLY A 154 8.91 13.68 22.06
N PRO A 155 8.31 13.91 23.23
CA PRO A 155 8.02 15.23 23.78
C PRO A 155 9.27 16.06 24.18
N HIS A 156 10.43 15.77 23.63
CA HIS A 156 11.62 16.56 23.89
C HIS A 156 11.76 17.65 22.83
N PRO A 157 11.67 18.90 23.25
CA PRO A 157 11.95 20.03 22.40
C PRO A 157 13.43 20.00 21.99
N GLY A 158 13.73 20.35 20.78
CA GLY A 158 15.11 20.49 20.31
C GLY A 158 15.20 20.34 18.81
N ASP A 159 15.59 19.21 18.33
CA ASP A 159 16.04 19.01 16.96
C ASP A 159 14.97 18.53 15.99
N SER A 160 13.70 18.49 16.38
CA SER A 160 12.64 18.05 15.48
C SER A 160 11.87 19.21 14.90
N ILE A 161 11.68 19.19 13.59
CA ILE A 161 10.82 20.15 12.87
C ILE A 161 9.36 19.87 13.19
N PHE A 162 9.04 18.66 13.61
CA PHE A 162 7.67 18.22 13.82
C PHE A 162 7.54 17.41 15.11
N ASN A 163 6.73 17.92 16.04
CA ASN A 163 6.37 17.18 17.25
C ASN A 163 4.94 16.68 17.12
N ILE A 164 4.76 15.35 17.09
CA ILE A 164 3.45 14.74 17.16
C ILE A 164 3.23 14.22 18.57
N LEU A 165 2.24 14.77 19.26
CA LEU A 165 1.70 14.18 20.46
C LEU A 165 0.81 13.01 20.06
N TRP A 166 1.31 11.82 20.22
CA TRP A 166 0.53 10.62 20.03
C TRP A 166 -0.15 10.22 21.35
N GLY A 167 -1.48 10.37 21.37
CA GLY A 167 -2.30 9.79 22.43
C GLY A 167 -2.73 8.37 22.02
N TRP A 168 -2.18 7.35 22.63
CA TRP A 168 -2.68 6.00 22.48
C TRP A 168 -3.81 5.77 23.47
N SER A 169 -5.03 5.65 22.98
CA SER A 169 -6.20 5.33 23.78
C SER A 169 -6.43 3.82 23.82
N TRP A 170 -5.90 3.17 24.82
CA TRP A 170 -6.41 1.88 25.24
C TRP A 170 -7.64 2.14 26.12
N GLY A 171 -8.82 1.97 25.52
CA GLY A 171 -10.07 1.97 26.28
C GLY A 171 -10.28 3.18 27.19
N ASN A 172 -10.46 4.36 26.63
CA ASN A 172 -10.78 5.59 27.37
C ASN A 172 -9.67 6.21 28.23
N HIS A 173 -8.45 5.72 28.18
CA HIS A 173 -7.39 6.20 29.06
C HIS A 173 -7.15 7.70 28.95
N TYR A 174 -7.30 8.25 27.75
CA TYR A 174 -7.13 9.68 27.49
C TYR A 174 -8.44 10.39 27.12
N GLY A 175 -9.56 9.68 27.15
CA GLY A 175 -10.85 10.26 26.83
C GLY A 175 -10.99 10.77 25.39
N TRP A 176 -10.09 10.41 24.50
CA TRP A 176 -10.03 10.92 23.11
C TRP A 176 -11.16 10.36 22.24
N ALA A 177 -11.43 9.09 22.38
CA ALA A 177 -12.54 8.47 21.65
C ALA A 177 -13.87 8.89 22.27
N GLY A 178 -14.45 9.96 21.78
CA GLY A 178 -15.79 10.40 22.09
C GLY A 178 -15.95 11.38 23.25
N ARG A 179 -14.88 11.80 23.90
CA ARG A 179 -14.96 12.81 24.98
C ARG A 179 -14.58 14.23 24.57
N TYR A 180 -13.77 14.36 23.52
CA TYR A 180 -13.38 15.67 23.01
C TYR A 180 -14.14 15.97 21.73
N PRO A 181 -14.89 17.05 21.69
CA PRO A 181 -15.44 17.56 20.44
C PRO A 181 -14.30 17.91 19.47
N VAL A 182 -14.57 17.80 18.19
CA VAL A 182 -13.59 18.02 17.10
C VAL A 182 -12.92 19.40 17.22
N ASN A 183 -13.64 20.40 17.70
CA ASN A 183 -13.10 21.75 17.97
C ASN A 183 -11.94 21.75 18.97
N GLN A 184 -12.00 20.91 20.01
CA GLN A 184 -10.88 20.81 20.98
C GLN A 184 -9.62 20.20 20.39
N SER A 185 -9.76 19.35 19.36
CA SER A 185 -8.61 18.86 18.62
C SER A 185 -7.95 19.96 17.80
N PHE A 186 -8.72 20.88 17.24
CA PHE A 186 -8.19 22.07 16.57
C PHE A 186 -7.53 23.03 17.56
N ASP A 187 -8.13 23.26 18.72
CA ASP A 187 -7.53 24.09 19.78
C ASP A 187 -6.19 23.51 20.26
N LEU A 188 -6.06 22.19 20.32
CA LEU A 188 -4.78 21.54 20.64
C LEU A 188 -3.75 21.75 19.55
N ILE A 189 -4.13 21.61 18.28
CA ILE A 189 -3.25 21.88 17.15
C ILE A 189 -2.80 23.34 17.15
N ASP A 190 -3.71 24.27 17.35
CA ASP A 190 -3.42 25.71 17.45
C ASP A 190 -2.47 26.00 18.63
N ALA A 191 -2.66 25.37 19.78
CA ALA A 191 -1.77 25.49 20.93
C ALA A 191 -0.37 24.96 20.61
N ILE A 192 -0.26 23.82 19.95
CA ILE A 192 1.02 23.25 19.50
C ILE A 192 1.72 24.18 18.50
N MET A 193 0.99 24.70 17.53
CA MET A 193 1.55 25.61 16.54
C MET A 193 2.02 26.92 17.18
N LYS A 194 1.26 27.46 18.12
CA LYS A 194 1.62 28.68 18.86
C LYS A 194 2.86 28.45 19.73
N THR A 195 2.94 27.34 20.43
CA THR A 195 4.11 26.97 21.25
C THR A 195 5.38 26.87 20.40
N ARG A 196 5.23 26.36 19.18
CA ARG A 196 6.33 26.28 18.21
C ARG A 196 6.80 27.67 17.76
N GLU A 197 5.89 28.61 17.54
CA GLU A 197 6.21 29.97 17.14
C GLU A 197 6.87 30.76 18.27
N THR A 198 6.48 30.53 19.50
CA THR A 198 6.98 31.26 20.69
C THR A 198 8.19 30.61 21.35
N GLY A 199 8.49 29.35 21.01
CA GLY A 199 9.56 28.59 21.67
C GLY A 199 9.29 28.24 23.13
N GLU A 200 8.05 28.46 23.59
CA GLU A 200 7.61 28.10 24.94
C GLU A 200 7.06 26.68 24.96
N ILE A 201 7.81 25.74 25.46
CA ILE A 201 7.36 24.43 25.93
C ILE A 201 7.75 24.27 27.39
#